data_037bf40153a2638104737b953a729aad
#
_entry.id   037bf40153a2638104737b953a729aad
#
_cell.length_a   1.000
_cell.length_b   1.000
_cell.length_c   1.000
_cell.angle_alpha   90.00
_cell.angle_beta   90.00
_cell.angle_gamma   90.00
#
_symmetry.space_group_name_H-M   'P 1'
#
loop_
_entity.id
_entity.type
_entity.pdbx_description
1 polymer ?
#
loop_
_entity_poly.entity_id
_entity_poly.type
_entity_poly.pdbx_seq_one_letter_code
_entity_poly.pdbx_strand_id
1 'polypeptide(L)'
;MASLLCRFFPGFKLLCSAMNSIAHRIWKRFSLEDVTSLASGFTMFRFKTEDDLQKVIENGPWMFGGKAIILQKWHYRFVFDMNKITKIPVWIQIYDLPFPLWTNEGLNEVASMVGQPLSCDELTLGCKRLDYTRLCVEVDAFLPFIHKFELKFSTTIREVHVNYEWKPKRCEKCQVFGHSCQPSADK
;
A
#
# COMPACT_ATOMS: atom_id res chain seq x y z
N MET A 1 -16.71 -4.56 15.87
CA MET A 1 -15.24 -4.69 16.03
C MET A 1 -14.65 -3.33 15.74
N ALA A 2 -13.61 -2.89 16.49
CA ALA A 2 -12.98 -1.61 16.23
C ALA A 2 -12.24 -1.64 14.89
N SER A 3 -12.53 -0.65 14.02
CA SER A 3 -11.90 -0.52 12.71
C SER A 3 -10.54 0.13 12.88
N LEU A 4 -9.47 -0.69 12.90
CA LEU A 4 -8.11 -0.28 13.20
C LEU A 4 -7.22 -0.33 11.97
N LEU A 5 -6.56 0.80 11.67
CA LEU A 5 -5.42 0.87 10.75
C LEU A 5 -4.12 0.93 11.54
N CYS A 6 -3.19 0.11 11.18
CA CYS A 6 -1.82 0.19 11.64
C CYS A 6 -0.95 0.87 10.59
N ARG A 7 -0.02 1.70 11.04
CA ARG A 7 0.94 2.33 10.15
C ARG A 7 2.35 2.23 10.69
N PHE A 8 3.31 2.31 9.78
CA PHE A 8 4.70 2.56 10.10
C PHE A 8 5.35 3.47 9.04
N PHE A 9 6.44 4.12 9.43
CA PHE A 9 7.29 4.86 8.51
C PHE A 9 8.62 4.11 8.32
N PRO A 10 8.99 3.80 7.09
CA PRO A 10 10.33 3.30 6.81
C PRO A 10 11.39 4.37 7.13
N GLY A 11 12.17 4.15 8.20
CA GLY A 11 13.34 4.98 8.52
C GLY A 11 13.06 6.40 9.03
N PHE A 12 11.84 6.70 9.55
CA PHE A 12 11.52 8.01 10.06
C PHE A 12 10.54 7.95 11.24
N LYS A 13 10.80 8.75 12.29
CA LYS A 13 9.88 8.90 13.43
C LYS A 13 9.30 10.32 13.41
N LEU A 14 7.98 10.43 13.35
CA LEU A 14 7.26 11.66 13.65
C LEU A 14 6.91 11.71 15.14
N LEU A 15 6.92 12.91 15.72
CA LEU A 15 6.40 13.13 17.06
C LEU A 15 4.90 12.76 17.10
N CYS A 16 4.46 12.13 18.20
CA CYS A 16 3.07 11.69 18.35
C CYS A 16 2.07 12.85 18.18
N SER A 17 2.41 14.04 18.71
CA SER A 17 1.57 15.24 18.58
C SER A 17 1.43 15.71 17.13
N ALA A 18 2.52 15.75 16.36
CA ALA A 18 2.50 16.08 14.96
C ALA A 18 1.69 15.07 14.15
N MET A 19 1.84 13.77 14.48
CA MET A 19 1.09 12.69 13.89
C MET A 19 -0.40 12.86 14.08
N ASN A 20 -0.83 13.06 15.32
CA ASN A 20 -2.22 13.26 15.68
C ASN A 20 -2.82 14.46 14.92
N SER A 21 -2.10 15.60 14.93
CA SER A 21 -2.55 16.83 14.25
C SER A 21 -2.69 16.64 12.74
N ILE A 22 -1.73 15.95 12.10
CA ILE A 22 -1.80 15.68 10.66
C ILE A 22 -2.95 14.73 10.35
N ALA A 23 -3.09 13.62 11.09
CA ALA A 23 -4.14 12.64 10.88
C ALA A 23 -5.54 13.26 10.97
N HIS A 24 -5.82 14.01 12.04
CA HIS A 24 -7.11 14.69 12.20
C HIS A 24 -7.37 15.74 11.13
N ARG A 25 -6.35 16.40 10.61
CA ARG A 25 -6.49 17.39 9.53
C ARG A 25 -6.81 16.73 8.19
N ILE A 26 -6.03 15.71 7.78
CA ILE A 26 -6.19 15.09 6.45
C ILE A 26 -7.38 14.15 6.39
N TRP A 27 -7.73 13.52 7.50
CA TRP A 27 -8.86 12.58 7.61
C TRP A 27 -10.08 13.18 8.30
N LYS A 28 -10.19 14.51 8.35
CA LYS A 28 -11.31 15.25 8.97
C LYS A 28 -12.70 14.78 8.53
N ARG A 29 -12.82 14.35 7.27
CA ARG A 29 -14.08 13.86 6.68
C ARG A 29 -14.37 12.38 6.95
N PHE A 30 -13.39 11.65 7.47
CA PHE A 30 -13.53 10.27 7.87
C PHE A 30 -13.63 10.24 9.39
N SER A 31 -14.41 9.36 9.93
CA SER A 31 -14.73 9.27 11.36
C SER A 31 -13.54 8.76 12.21
N LEU A 32 -12.37 9.43 12.12
CA LEU A 32 -11.21 9.14 12.96
C LEU A 32 -11.52 9.45 14.42
N GLU A 33 -11.42 8.44 15.30
CA GLU A 33 -11.70 8.57 16.73
C GLU A 33 -10.43 8.79 17.55
N ASP A 34 -9.39 8.01 17.25
CA ASP A 34 -8.21 7.97 18.11
C ASP A 34 -6.93 7.67 17.34
N VAL A 35 -5.82 8.19 17.83
CA VAL A 35 -4.48 8.00 17.29
C VAL A 35 -3.55 7.57 18.42
N THR A 36 -3.18 6.31 18.46
CA THR A 36 -2.32 5.74 19.52
C THR A 36 -0.96 5.35 18.93
N SER A 37 0.12 5.91 19.49
CA SER A 37 1.49 5.51 19.12
C SER A 37 2.03 4.44 20.03
N LEU A 38 2.64 3.42 19.46
CA LEU A 38 3.26 2.31 20.17
C LEU A 38 4.76 2.53 20.33
N ALA A 39 5.34 2.01 21.41
CA ALA A 39 6.79 2.07 21.66
C ALA A 39 7.60 1.40 20.53
N SER A 40 7.02 0.42 19.83
CA SER A 40 7.59 -0.24 18.66
C SER A 40 7.72 0.65 17.41
N GLY A 41 7.24 1.92 17.47
CA GLY A 41 7.29 2.87 16.35
C GLY A 41 6.08 2.78 15.41
N PHE A 42 5.15 1.89 15.68
CA PHE A 42 3.86 1.84 14.97
C PHE A 42 2.89 2.88 15.53
N THR A 43 1.93 3.29 14.73
CA THR A 43 0.80 4.10 15.17
C THR A 43 -0.48 3.43 14.72
N MET A 44 -1.43 3.33 15.64
CA MET A 44 -2.77 2.81 15.39
C MET A 44 -3.73 3.98 15.19
N PHE A 45 -4.56 3.90 14.16
CA PHE A 45 -5.66 4.83 13.90
C PHE A 45 -6.97 4.07 14.04
N ARG A 46 -7.83 4.55 14.90
CA ARG A 46 -9.15 3.96 15.11
C ARG A 46 -10.21 4.81 14.42
N PHE A 47 -11.04 4.15 13.62
CA PHE A 47 -12.18 4.76 12.94
C PHE A 47 -13.48 4.20 13.50
N LYS A 48 -14.55 5.01 13.46
CA LYS A 48 -15.90 4.58 13.90
C LYS A 48 -16.45 3.48 13.01
N THR A 49 -16.23 3.60 11.71
CA THR A 49 -16.78 2.69 10.71
C THR A 49 -15.70 2.02 9.89
N GLU A 50 -15.99 0.81 9.45
CA GLU A 50 -15.15 0.06 8.54
C GLU A 50 -15.09 0.73 7.15
N ASP A 51 -16.19 1.34 6.73
CA ASP A 51 -16.32 2.04 5.47
C ASP A 51 -15.36 3.25 5.38
N ASP A 52 -15.28 4.07 6.45
CA ASP A 52 -14.33 5.17 6.51
C ASP A 52 -12.88 4.70 6.52
N LEU A 53 -12.59 3.61 7.24
CA LEU A 53 -11.28 2.98 7.21
C LEU A 53 -10.90 2.53 5.80
N GLN A 54 -11.81 1.86 5.11
CA GLN A 54 -11.58 1.37 3.75
C GLN A 54 -11.36 2.54 2.77
N LYS A 55 -12.16 3.60 2.87
CA LYS A 55 -11.97 4.83 2.09
C LYS A 55 -10.61 5.49 2.36
N VAL A 56 -10.14 5.47 3.59
CA VAL A 56 -8.78 5.99 3.91
C VAL A 56 -7.71 5.16 3.22
N ILE A 57 -7.84 3.84 3.20
CA ILE A 57 -6.88 2.97 2.48
C ILE A 57 -6.92 3.27 0.98
N GLU A 58 -8.10 3.34 0.38
CA GLU A 58 -8.29 3.53 -1.07
C GLU A 58 -7.87 4.91 -1.57
N ASN A 59 -8.02 5.94 -0.75
CA ASN A 59 -7.61 7.31 -1.12
C ASN A 59 -6.11 7.59 -0.88
N GLY A 60 -5.31 6.58 -0.41
CA GLY A 60 -3.85 6.71 -0.32
C GLY A 60 -3.17 6.76 -1.70
N PRO A 61 -1.85 6.95 -1.77
CA PRO A 61 -0.94 7.08 -0.64
C PRO A 61 -1.08 8.42 0.11
N TRP A 62 -0.98 8.37 1.43
CA TRP A 62 -1.05 9.56 2.28
C TRP A 62 0.35 10.05 2.66
N MET A 63 0.53 11.37 2.59
CA MET A 63 1.80 12.01 2.89
C MET A 63 1.78 12.65 4.28
N PHE A 64 2.69 12.23 5.14
CA PHE A 64 2.90 12.79 6.47
C PHE A 64 4.31 13.37 6.55
N GLY A 65 4.41 14.69 6.72
CA GLY A 65 5.71 15.36 6.72
C GLY A 65 6.50 15.16 5.42
N GLY A 66 5.82 15.12 4.26
CA GLY A 66 6.45 14.92 2.95
C GLY A 66 6.87 13.47 2.63
N LYS A 67 6.51 12.50 3.48
CA LYS A 67 6.81 11.08 3.27
C LYS A 67 5.55 10.25 3.21
N ALA A 68 5.50 9.29 2.29
CA ALA A 68 4.39 8.34 2.21
C ALA A 68 4.36 7.45 3.46
N ILE A 69 3.17 7.28 4.01
CA ILE A 69 2.94 6.32 5.09
C ILE A 69 2.43 5.01 4.53
N ILE A 70 2.86 3.93 5.14
CA ILE A 70 2.31 2.61 4.84
C ILE A 70 1.15 2.38 5.80
N LEU A 71 -0.04 2.22 5.25
CA LEU A 71 -1.24 1.86 5.99
C LEU A 71 -1.54 0.39 5.77
N GLN A 72 -1.77 -0.32 6.84
CA GLN A 72 -2.17 -1.72 6.81
C GLN A 72 -3.33 -1.93 7.78
N LYS A 73 -4.36 -2.64 7.32
CA LYS A 73 -5.47 -3.01 8.17
C LYS A 73 -4.97 -3.95 9.27
N TRP A 74 -5.29 -3.62 10.51
CA TRP A 74 -4.93 -4.47 11.63
C TRP A 74 -5.72 -5.79 11.61
N HIS A 75 -5.05 -6.87 11.93
CA HIS A 75 -5.66 -8.18 12.15
C HIS A 75 -4.94 -8.88 13.32
N TYR A 76 -5.55 -9.88 13.90
CA TYR A 76 -5.06 -10.56 15.11
C TYR A 76 -3.67 -11.22 14.99
N ARG A 77 -3.21 -11.50 13.75
CA ARG A 77 -1.86 -12.04 13.47
C ARG A 77 -0.84 -10.95 13.15
N PHE A 78 -1.21 -9.67 13.25
CA PHE A 78 -0.31 -8.59 12.93
C PHE A 78 0.85 -8.51 13.92
N VAL A 79 2.09 -8.50 13.43
CA VAL A 79 3.30 -8.40 14.24
C VAL A 79 3.83 -6.98 14.20
N PHE A 80 3.90 -6.33 15.36
CA PHE A 80 4.44 -4.96 15.53
C PHE A 80 5.97 -4.94 15.57
N ASP A 81 6.61 -5.52 14.57
CA ASP A 81 8.07 -5.54 14.43
C ASP A 81 8.48 -5.08 13.04
N MET A 82 9.05 -3.88 12.97
CA MET A 82 9.48 -3.28 11.69
C MET A 82 10.58 -4.08 10.98
N ASN A 83 11.35 -4.90 11.72
CA ASN A 83 12.39 -5.72 11.14
C ASN A 83 11.87 -7.02 10.51
N LYS A 84 10.57 -7.28 10.62
CA LYS A 84 9.90 -8.46 10.07
C LYS A 84 8.91 -8.14 8.96
N ILE A 85 8.85 -6.89 8.53
CA ILE A 85 7.90 -6.48 7.48
C ILE A 85 8.49 -6.85 6.12
N THR A 86 8.09 -7.99 5.62
CA THR A 86 8.48 -8.50 4.30
C THR A 86 7.44 -8.25 3.23
N LYS A 87 6.20 -7.90 3.63
CA LYS A 87 5.07 -7.66 2.72
C LYS A 87 4.38 -6.36 3.07
N ILE A 88 4.04 -5.57 2.07
CA ILE A 88 3.34 -4.30 2.26
C ILE A 88 2.36 -4.02 1.11
N PRO A 89 1.22 -3.38 1.39
CA PRO A 89 0.31 -2.92 0.36
C PRO A 89 0.89 -1.73 -0.41
N VAL A 90 0.81 -1.78 -1.73
CA VAL A 90 1.25 -0.69 -2.62
C VAL A 90 0.19 -0.46 -3.69
N TRP A 91 -0.13 0.79 -3.96
CA TRP A 91 -0.96 1.17 -5.09
C TRP A 91 -0.15 1.19 -6.37
N ILE A 92 -0.67 0.52 -7.39
CA ILE A 92 -0.11 0.46 -8.73
C ILE A 92 -1.11 0.99 -9.76
N GLN A 93 -0.59 1.53 -10.84
CA GLN A 93 -1.34 1.93 -12.01
C GLN A 93 -0.93 1.01 -13.16
N ILE A 94 -1.89 0.36 -13.79
CA ILE A 94 -1.65 -0.53 -14.92
C ILE A 94 -2.19 0.12 -16.17
N TYR A 95 -1.31 0.31 -17.14
CA TYR A 95 -1.58 0.94 -18.43
C TYR A 95 -1.68 -0.12 -19.51
N ASP A 96 -2.36 0.23 -20.60
CA ASP A 96 -2.49 -0.60 -21.80
C ASP A 96 -3.26 -1.92 -21.62
N LEU A 97 -4.01 -2.01 -20.48
CA LEU A 97 -4.83 -3.18 -20.21
C LEU A 97 -6.05 -3.23 -21.16
N PRO A 98 -6.27 -4.35 -21.88
CA PRO A 98 -7.45 -4.52 -22.72
C PRO A 98 -8.76 -4.38 -21.93
N PHE A 99 -9.68 -3.57 -22.47
CA PHE A 99 -10.94 -3.25 -21.77
C PHE A 99 -11.78 -4.47 -21.36
N PRO A 100 -11.85 -5.58 -22.10
CA PRO A 100 -12.56 -6.78 -21.63
C PRO A 100 -12.03 -7.38 -20.31
N LEU A 101 -10.82 -7.02 -19.89
CA LEU A 101 -10.24 -7.44 -18.61
C LEU A 101 -10.57 -6.48 -17.45
N TRP A 102 -11.35 -5.43 -17.69
CA TRP A 102 -11.81 -4.52 -16.64
C TRP A 102 -13.02 -5.11 -15.88
N THR A 103 -12.91 -6.36 -15.51
CA THR A 103 -13.84 -7.11 -14.66
C THR A 103 -13.13 -7.43 -13.35
N ASN A 104 -13.88 -7.77 -12.30
CA ASN A 104 -13.28 -8.15 -11.03
C ASN A 104 -12.28 -9.31 -11.18
N GLU A 105 -12.63 -10.31 -11.97
CA GLU A 105 -11.80 -11.48 -12.25
C GLU A 105 -10.55 -11.09 -13.04
N GLY A 106 -10.71 -10.36 -14.14
CA GLY A 106 -9.61 -9.94 -15.01
C GLY A 106 -8.63 -9.01 -14.30
N LEU A 107 -9.14 -8.03 -13.53
CA LEU A 107 -8.31 -7.14 -12.70
C LEU A 107 -7.54 -7.91 -11.63
N ASN A 108 -8.16 -8.93 -11.03
CA ASN A 108 -7.54 -9.77 -10.03
C ASN A 108 -6.42 -10.64 -10.61
N GLU A 109 -6.64 -11.23 -11.80
CA GLU A 109 -5.62 -11.99 -12.52
C GLU A 109 -4.41 -11.12 -12.88
N VAL A 110 -4.67 -9.94 -13.44
CA VAL A 110 -3.62 -8.99 -13.85
C VAL A 110 -2.85 -8.48 -12.63
N ALA A 111 -3.52 -8.13 -11.54
CA ALA A 111 -2.87 -7.72 -10.30
C ALA A 111 -1.99 -8.84 -9.72
N SER A 112 -2.39 -10.11 -9.87
CA SER A 112 -1.63 -11.27 -9.40
C SER A 112 -0.29 -11.45 -10.11
N MET A 113 -0.11 -10.88 -11.31
CA MET A 113 1.18 -10.84 -11.98
C MET A 113 2.21 -9.95 -11.28
N VAL A 114 1.74 -8.97 -10.48
CA VAL A 114 2.59 -7.97 -9.80
C VAL A 114 2.76 -8.28 -8.33
N GLY A 115 1.71 -8.79 -7.68
CA GLY A 115 1.69 -9.09 -6.25
C GLY A 115 0.35 -9.71 -5.87
N GLN A 116 0.12 -9.95 -4.57
CA GLN A 116 -1.16 -10.45 -4.12
C GLN A 116 -2.23 -9.35 -4.19
N PRO A 117 -3.32 -9.52 -4.94
CA PRO A 117 -4.38 -8.53 -5.03
C PRO A 117 -5.04 -8.27 -3.68
N LEU A 118 -5.24 -7.00 -3.33
CA LEU A 118 -5.89 -6.59 -2.09
C LEU A 118 -7.18 -5.80 -2.33
N SER A 119 -7.13 -4.83 -3.24
CA SER A 119 -8.25 -3.92 -3.49
C SER A 119 -8.14 -3.27 -4.87
N CYS A 120 -9.27 -2.79 -5.36
CA CYS A 120 -9.37 -1.95 -6.55
C CYS A 120 -10.09 -0.64 -6.18
N ASP A 121 -9.69 0.49 -6.77
CA ASP A 121 -10.36 1.76 -6.48
C ASP A 121 -11.72 1.86 -7.21
N GLU A 122 -12.62 2.68 -6.64
CA GLU A 122 -13.99 2.85 -7.16
C GLU A 122 -14.02 3.40 -8.60
N LEU A 123 -13.04 4.24 -8.99
CA LEU A 123 -13.01 4.82 -10.34
C LEU A 123 -12.67 3.77 -11.39
N THR A 124 -11.82 2.80 -11.05
CA THR A 124 -11.49 1.66 -11.89
C THR A 124 -12.68 0.70 -12.00
N LEU A 125 -13.26 0.29 -10.85
CA LEU A 125 -14.43 -0.61 -10.82
C LEU A 125 -15.64 -0.03 -11.53
N GLY A 126 -15.86 1.28 -11.40
CA GLY A 126 -16.97 1.98 -12.04
C GLY A 126 -16.68 2.40 -13.49
N CYS A 127 -15.53 2.03 -14.06
CA CYS A 127 -15.07 2.47 -15.40
C CYS A 127 -15.18 3.99 -15.59
N LYS A 128 -14.97 4.77 -14.53
CA LYS A 128 -15.02 6.24 -14.55
C LYS A 128 -13.67 6.88 -14.92
N ARG A 129 -12.61 6.12 -14.90
CA ARG A 129 -11.27 6.45 -15.39
C ARG A 129 -10.82 5.33 -16.33
N LEU A 130 -10.41 5.67 -17.54
CA LEU A 130 -10.09 4.71 -18.60
C LEU A 130 -8.61 4.72 -19.02
N ASP A 131 -7.82 5.69 -18.52
CA ASP A 131 -6.41 5.83 -18.90
C ASP A 131 -5.54 4.74 -18.28
N TYR A 132 -5.91 4.26 -17.10
CA TYR A 132 -5.24 3.19 -16.36
C TYR A 132 -6.14 2.58 -15.31
N THR A 133 -5.87 1.33 -14.95
CA THR A 133 -6.49 0.70 -13.78
C THR A 133 -5.63 0.95 -12.54
N ARG A 134 -6.26 1.25 -11.40
CA ARG A 134 -5.59 1.50 -10.14
C ARG A 134 -5.92 0.39 -9.16
N LEU A 135 -4.92 -0.41 -8.83
CA LEU A 135 -5.05 -1.61 -8.00
C LEU A 135 -4.11 -1.53 -6.80
N CYS A 136 -4.56 -2.02 -5.66
CA CYS A 136 -3.72 -2.22 -4.49
C CYS A 136 -3.26 -3.67 -4.46
N VAL A 137 -1.96 -3.88 -4.43
CA VAL A 137 -1.34 -5.21 -4.36
C VAL A 137 -0.41 -5.29 -3.15
N GLU A 138 -0.35 -6.45 -2.52
CA GLU A 138 0.69 -6.75 -1.54
C GLU A 138 1.96 -7.18 -2.27
N VAL A 139 3.01 -6.38 -2.14
CA VAL A 139 4.33 -6.69 -2.71
C VAL A 139 5.22 -7.34 -1.67
N ASP A 140 6.02 -8.30 -2.11
CA ASP A 140 6.95 -9.05 -1.28
C ASP A 140 8.38 -8.50 -1.45
N ALA A 141 9.08 -8.28 -0.34
CA ALA A 141 10.46 -7.79 -0.35
C ALA A 141 11.46 -8.77 -0.98
N PHE A 142 11.12 -10.05 -1.05
CA PHE A 142 11.94 -11.09 -1.69
C PHE A 142 11.84 -11.08 -3.22
N LEU A 143 10.78 -10.47 -3.78
CA LEU A 143 10.52 -10.48 -5.21
C LEU A 143 10.88 -9.13 -5.85
N PRO A 144 11.32 -9.13 -7.12
CA PRO A 144 11.59 -7.89 -7.84
C PRO A 144 10.28 -7.14 -8.11
N PHE A 145 10.37 -5.80 -8.21
CA PHE A 145 9.26 -4.99 -8.70
C PHE A 145 9.08 -5.21 -10.20
N ILE A 146 7.88 -5.59 -10.60
CA ILE A 146 7.51 -5.81 -12.01
C ILE A 146 7.04 -4.49 -12.59
N HIS A 147 7.72 -4.02 -13.65
CA HIS A 147 7.39 -2.76 -14.34
C HIS A 147 6.64 -2.96 -15.64
N LYS A 148 6.73 -4.15 -16.20
CA LYS A 148 6.05 -4.55 -17.41
C LYS A 148 5.95 -6.07 -17.48
N PHE A 149 4.94 -6.55 -18.15
CA PHE A 149 4.77 -7.97 -18.47
C PHE A 149 3.99 -8.13 -19.79
N GLU A 150 4.15 -9.27 -20.44
CA GLU A 150 3.39 -9.61 -21.61
C GLU A 150 2.08 -10.28 -21.22
N LEU A 151 0.99 -9.76 -21.77
CA LEU A 151 -0.35 -10.30 -21.59
C LEU A 151 -0.82 -10.91 -22.91
N LYS A 152 -1.04 -12.22 -22.92
CA LYS A 152 -1.68 -12.88 -24.05
C LYS A 152 -3.20 -12.79 -23.89
N PHE A 153 -3.82 -12.00 -24.74
CA PHE A 153 -5.26 -11.87 -24.78
C PHE A 153 -5.79 -12.27 -26.16
N SER A 154 -6.58 -13.34 -26.21
CA SER A 154 -7.00 -13.97 -27.46
C SER A 154 -5.80 -14.35 -28.35
N THR A 155 -5.70 -13.80 -29.55
CA THR A 155 -4.60 -14.03 -30.51
C THR A 155 -3.50 -12.97 -30.43
N THR A 156 -3.66 -11.95 -29.59
CA THR A 156 -2.75 -10.79 -29.51
C THR A 156 -1.93 -10.85 -28.23
N ILE A 157 -0.63 -10.55 -28.35
CA ILE A 157 0.25 -10.30 -27.21
C ILE A 157 0.38 -8.80 -27.04
N ARG A 158 0.15 -8.29 -25.83
CA ARG A 158 0.33 -6.88 -25.46
C ARG A 158 1.31 -6.75 -24.32
N GLU A 159 2.19 -5.78 -24.43
CA GLU A 159 3.03 -5.35 -23.29
C GLU A 159 2.19 -4.43 -22.40
N VAL A 160 2.07 -4.79 -21.14
CA VAL A 160 1.33 -4.06 -20.11
C VAL A 160 2.35 -3.39 -19.20
N HIS A 161 2.15 -2.09 -18.93
CA HIS A 161 3.06 -1.30 -18.12
C HIS A 161 2.51 -1.09 -16.71
N VAL A 162 3.39 -1.22 -15.70
CA VAL A 162 3.07 -1.07 -14.30
C VAL A 162 3.85 0.11 -13.69
N ASN A 163 3.12 1.08 -13.20
CA ASN A 163 3.67 2.20 -12.44
C ASN A 163 3.29 2.08 -10.97
N TYR A 164 4.27 2.18 -10.08
CA TYR A 164 4.05 2.18 -8.63
C TYR A 164 3.87 3.63 -8.18
N GLU A 165 2.73 3.98 -7.56
CA GLU A 165 2.49 5.32 -7.02
C GLU A 165 3.53 5.69 -5.96
N TRP A 166 4.04 4.68 -5.28
CA TRP A 166 5.16 4.80 -4.37
C TRP A 166 5.94 3.47 -4.33
N LYS A 167 7.27 3.56 -4.42
CA LYS A 167 8.14 2.40 -4.26
C LYS A 167 8.75 2.38 -2.87
N PRO A 168 8.42 1.39 -2.04
CA PRO A 168 9.06 1.24 -0.75
C PRO A 168 10.52 0.85 -0.91
N LYS A 169 11.39 1.50 -0.11
CA LYS A 169 12.78 1.06 0.00
C LYS A 169 12.83 -0.26 0.75
N ARG A 170 13.50 -1.23 0.16
CA ARG A 170 13.81 -2.51 0.80
C ARG A 170 15.29 -2.60 1.12
N CYS A 171 15.62 -3.30 2.18
CA CYS A 171 17.00 -3.67 2.49
C CYS A 171 17.39 -4.87 1.62
N GLU A 172 18.41 -4.71 0.78
CA GLU A 172 18.89 -5.79 -0.09
C GLU A 172 19.47 -6.97 0.70
N LYS A 173 20.07 -6.69 1.90
CA LYS A 173 20.68 -7.72 2.74
C LYS A 173 19.64 -8.54 3.50
N CYS A 174 18.64 -7.89 4.11
CA CYS A 174 17.64 -8.54 5.00
C CYS A 174 16.34 -8.85 4.27
N GLN A 175 16.11 -8.28 3.10
CA GLN A 175 14.87 -8.41 2.33
C GLN A 175 13.62 -8.03 3.14
N VAL A 176 13.70 -6.92 3.89
CA VAL A 176 12.59 -6.32 4.65
C VAL A 176 12.39 -4.88 4.22
N PHE A 177 11.16 -4.40 4.33
CA PHE A 177 10.82 -3.02 4.03
C PHE A 177 11.07 -2.11 5.23
N GLY A 178 11.41 -0.83 4.95
CA GLY A 178 11.53 0.19 5.98
C GLY A 178 12.75 0.09 6.88
N HIS A 179 13.69 -0.75 6.54
CA HIS A 179 14.93 -0.96 7.22
C HIS A 179 16.11 -0.78 6.25
N SER A 180 17.22 -0.26 6.73
CA SER A 180 18.51 -0.26 6.01
C SER A 180 19.58 -0.77 6.97
N CYS A 181 20.18 -1.90 6.66
CA CYS A 181 21.38 -2.33 7.37
C CYS A 181 22.48 -1.30 7.12
N GLN A 182 23.12 -0.81 8.18
CA GLN A 182 24.40 -0.10 8.00
C GLN A 182 25.39 -1.08 7.38
N PRO A 183 26.22 -0.65 6.40
CA PRO A 183 27.34 -1.46 5.98
C PRO A 183 28.15 -1.76 7.25
N SER A 184 28.41 -3.03 7.51
CA SER A 184 29.40 -3.41 8.52
C SER A 184 30.68 -2.70 8.11
N ALA A 185 31.15 -1.77 8.93
CA ALA A 185 32.50 -1.29 8.81
C ALA A 185 33.39 -2.52 9.06
N ASP A 186 33.88 -3.11 7.98
CA ASP A 186 34.90 -4.13 8.08
C ASP A 186 36.12 -3.46 8.72
N LYS A 187 36.45 -3.95 9.91
CA LYS A 187 37.73 -3.70 10.58
C LYS A 187 38.75 -4.65 10.02
#